data_7548590fd6011180fb54bb020de0d473
#
_entry.id   7548590fd6011180fb54bb020de0d473
#
_cell.length_a   1.000
_cell.length_b   1.000
_cell.length_c   1.000
_cell.angle_alpha   90.00
_cell.angle_beta   90.00
_cell.angle_gamma   90.00
#
_symmetry.space_group_name_H-M   'P 1'
#
loop_
_entity.id
_entity.type
_entity.pdbx_description
1 polymer ?
#
loop_
_entity_poly.entity_id
_entity_poly.type
_entity_poly.pdbx_seq_one_letter_code
_entity_poly.pdbx_strand_id
1 'polypeptide(L)'
;MKAEIMAIGTEILLGDIVNTNAQFLAKELANLGIGVYHQSVVGDNSERILEAFDNAFKNCDTIITTGGLGPTKDDLSKELAAKYFNMEMCLREELLCDLEDYFKKNNLEMTENNKKQCYFPKEAIILPNHNGTAPGAILEGENNKRIILLPGPPREMEPMFTNHVVPYLSKFTDSVLVSKILRVFGIGESKMDDLVCDLLDNENPTVAPYAKNIDVILRITAKGKDKEEAEKLIAPMEKEIRKRLGDNIYGEGEVTLEEVVGKLLVDKKMTVSTAESCTGGMVASTLINYPGISEVFMEGAVTYSNETKMKRLGVKKETLEDFGAVSEECAREMAKGIAKNAGTRIGISTTGIAGPGGGTEEKPVGLVYAGLCIDGITKVKKFNFKADRQKVRTRTMMNVLDWLRRELEKID
;
A
#
# COMPACT_ATOMS: atom_id res chain seq x y z
N MET A 1 -12.74 -14.10 -20.42
CA MET A 1 -13.61 -13.62 -19.33
C MET A 1 -13.37 -12.15 -19.10
N LYS A 2 -14.42 -11.34 -18.96
CA LYS A 2 -14.37 -9.92 -18.61
C LYS A 2 -15.26 -9.71 -17.40
N ALA A 3 -14.76 -9.00 -16.38
CA ALA A 3 -15.51 -8.71 -15.17
C ALA A 3 -15.74 -7.21 -14.98
N GLU A 4 -16.85 -6.87 -14.32
CA GLU A 4 -17.10 -5.54 -13.75
C GLU A 4 -17.22 -5.69 -12.22
N ILE A 5 -16.58 -4.78 -11.49
CA ILE A 5 -16.71 -4.69 -10.04
C ILE A 5 -17.75 -3.64 -9.72
N MET A 6 -18.77 -4.02 -8.94
CA MET A 6 -19.88 -3.15 -8.58
C MET A 6 -20.01 -3.05 -7.06
N ALA A 7 -19.67 -1.90 -6.50
CA ALA A 7 -19.89 -1.64 -5.08
C ALA A 7 -21.32 -1.13 -4.86
N ILE A 8 -22.04 -1.77 -3.93
CA ILE A 8 -23.42 -1.41 -3.57
C ILE A 8 -23.39 -0.85 -2.16
N GLY A 9 -23.76 0.43 -2.02
CA GLY A 9 -23.77 1.14 -0.75
C GLY A 9 -23.83 2.65 -0.97
N THR A 10 -24.77 3.30 -0.34
CA THR A 10 -24.99 4.75 -0.44
C THR A 10 -23.84 5.53 0.22
N GLU A 11 -23.22 5.00 1.26
CA GLU A 11 -22.08 5.58 1.97
C GLU A 11 -20.82 5.70 1.09
N ILE A 12 -20.68 4.77 0.11
CA ILE A 12 -19.57 4.83 -0.87
C ILE A 12 -19.84 5.94 -1.89
N LEU A 13 -21.10 6.10 -2.34
CA LEU A 13 -21.48 7.18 -3.25
C LEU A 13 -21.31 8.57 -2.63
N LEU A 14 -21.61 8.71 -1.34
CA LEU A 14 -21.46 9.97 -0.61
C LEU A 14 -20.00 10.28 -0.28
N GLY A 15 -19.09 9.30 -0.41
CA GLY A 15 -17.68 9.47 -0.12
C GLY A 15 -17.35 9.39 1.37
N ASP A 16 -18.26 8.86 2.19
CA ASP A 16 -18.05 8.68 3.63
C ASP A 16 -16.97 7.62 3.91
N ILE A 17 -16.88 6.62 3.02
CA ILE A 17 -15.85 5.58 3.08
C ILE A 17 -15.12 5.42 1.73
N VAL A 18 -13.86 5.00 1.80
CA VAL A 18 -13.07 4.67 0.60
C VAL A 18 -13.39 3.27 0.13
N ASN A 19 -13.63 3.08 -1.17
CA ASN A 19 -13.90 1.79 -1.79
C ASN A 19 -12.61 0.93 -1.89
N THR A 20 -12.15 0.39 -0.78
CA THR A 20 -10.99 -0.50 -0.72
C THR A 20 -11.28 -1.88 -1.30
N ASN A 21 -12.55 -2.33 -1.25
CA ASN A 21 -12.98 -3.60 -1.82
C ASN A 21 -12.73 -3.65 -3.34
N ALA A 22 -13.10 -2.59 -4.06
CA ALA A 22 -12.86 -2.54 -5.50
C ALA A 22 -11.36 -2.58 -5.84
N GLN A 23 -10.51 -1.95 -5.03
CA GLN A 23 -9.07 -2.02 -5.20
C GLN A 23 -8.54 -3.46 -5.01
N PHE A 24 -8.98 -4.15 -3.96
CA PHE A 24 -8.60 -5.54 -3.70
C PHE A 24 -9.04 -6.46 -4.83
N LEU A 25 -10.33 -6.42 -5.19
CA LEU A 25 -10.91 -7.25 -6.24
C LEU A 25 -10.24 -7.03 -7.59
N ALA A 26 -9.93 -5.77 -7.95
CA ALA A 26 -9.23 -5.47 -9.19
C ALA A 26 -7.83 -6.08 -9.26
N LYS A 27 -7.09 -6.06 -8.14
CA LYS A 27 -5.77 -6.71 -8.03
C LYS A 27 -5.88 -8.23 -8.21
N GLU A 28 -6.81 -8.85 -7.50
CA GLU A 28 -6.98 -10.31 -7.55
C GLU A 28 -7.49 -10.81 -8.91
N LEU A 29 -8.42 -10.09 -9.54
CA LEU A 29 -8.89 -10.41 -10.89
C LEU A 29 -7.77 -10.26 -11.93
N ALA A 30 -6.94 -9.24 -11.80
CA ALA A 30 -5.76 -9.07 -12.63
C ALA A 30 -4.79 -10.25 -12.48
N ASN A 31 -4.55 -10.74 -11.24
CA ASN A 31 -3.72 -11.92 -10.98
C ASN A 31 -4.28 -13.19 -11.66
N LEU A 32 -5.61 -13.29 -11.79
CA LEU A 32 -6.30 -14.37 -12.50
C LEU A 32 -6.34 -14.21 -14.03
N GLY A 33 -5.81 -13.11 -14.58
CA GLY A 33 -5.88 -12.83 -16.01
C GLY A 33 -7.26 -12.38 -16.49
N ILE A 34 -8.14 -11.97 -15.58
CA ILE A 34 -9.50 -11.51 -15.89
C ILE A 34 -9.49 -10.00 -16.12
N GLY A 35 -9.93 -9.57 -17.30
CA GLY A 35 -9.98 -8.16 -17.64
C GLY A 35 -11.09 -7.41 -16.90
N VAL A 36 -10.73 -6.36 -16.15
CA VAL A 36 -11.66 -5.41 -15.54
C VAL A 36 -11.52 -4.08 -16.26
N TYR A 37 -12.56 -3.67 -16.98
CA TYR A 37 -12.55 -2.43 -17.76
C TYR A 37 -13.45 -1.35 -17.16
N HIS A 38 -14.37 -1.74 -16.27
CA HIS A 38 -15.27 -0.84 -15.58
C HIS A 38 -15.39 -1.20 -14.11
N GLN A 39 -15.54 -0.17 -13.29
CA GLN A 39 -15.90 -0.28 -11.88
C GLN A 39 -17.04 0.70 -11.65
N SER A 40 -18.11 0.26 -11.00
CA SER A 40 -19.28 1.09 -10.70
C SER A 40 -19.59 1.11 -9.21
N VAL A 41 -20.24 2.19 -8.78
CA VAL A 41 -20.78 2.34 -7.43
C VAL A 41 -22.27 2.67 -7.57
N VAL A 42 -23.12 1.93 -6.88
CA VAL A 42 -24.57 2.09 -6.93
C VAL A 42 -25.11 2.21 -5.52
N GLY A 43 -26.02 3.16 -5.28
CA GLY A 43 -26.72 3.25 -3.99
C GLY A 43 -27.80 2.17 -3.85
N ASP A 44 -28.26 1.98 -2.63
CA ASP A 44 -29.23 0.97 -2.21
C ASP A 44 -30.64 1.25 -2.77
N ASN A 45 -30.80 1.09 -4.08
CA ASN A 45 -32.03 1.33 -4.80
C ASN A 45 -32.26 0.26 -5.89
N SER A 46 -33.41 -0.39 -5.85
CA SER A 46 -33.73 -1.55 -6.69
C SER A 46 -33.65 -1.26 -8.20
N GLU A 47 -34.21 -0.14 -8.65
CA GLU A 47 -34.21 0.21 -10.06
C GLU A 47 -32.81 0.51 -10.59
N ARG A 48 -32.03 1.27 -9.82
CA ARG A 48 -30.65 1.62 -10.18
C ARG A 48 -29.73 0.41 -10.22
N ILE A 49 -29.89 -0.54 -9.28
CA ILE A 49 -29.08 -1.77 -9.25
C ILE A 49 -29.40 -2.63 -10.47
N LEU A 50 -30.68 -2.80 -10.83
CA LEU A 50 -31.07 -3.55 -12.03
C LEU A 50 -30.58 -2.89 -13.33
N GLU A 51 -30.71 -1.57 -13.44
CA GLU A 51 -30.14 -0.79 -14.55
C GLU A 51 -28.62 -0.94 -14.65
N ALA A 52 -27.93 -0.95 -13.50
CA ALA A 52 -26.49 -1.15 -13.45
C ALA A 52 -26.10 -2.56 -13.94
N PHE A 53 -26.85 -3.61 -13.59
CA PHE A 53 -26.63 -4.95 -14.11
C PHE A 53 -26.82 -5.00 -15.64
N ASP A 54 -27.88 -4.38 -16.16
CA ASP A 54 -28.12 -4.29 -17.60
C ASP A 54 -26.96 -3.59 -18.33
N ASN A 55 -26.46 -2.50 -17.77
CA ASN A 55 -25.36 -1.75 -18.36
C ASN A 55 -24.04 -2.52 -18.30
N ALA A 56 -23.73 -3.15 -17.17
CA ALA A 56 -22.53 -3.95 -16.99
C ALA A 56 -22.47 -5.13 -17.97
N PHE A 57 -23.58 -5.88 -18.11
CA PHE A 57 -23.65 -7.05 -19.01
C PHE A 57 -23.65 -6.72 -20.51
N LYS A 58 -23.62 -5.46 -20.89
CA LYS A 58 -23.32 -5.07 -22.30
C LYS A 58 -21.84 -5.24 -22.62
N ASN A 59 -20.96 -5.17 -21.60
CA ASN A 59 -19.51 -5.10 -21.79
C ASN A 59 -18.74 -6.23 -21.08
N CYS A 60 -19.37 -6.94 -20.14
CA CYS A 60 -18.75 -8.04 -19.39
C CYS A 60 -19.65 -9.28 -19.35
N ASP A 61 -19.09 -10.41 -18.96
CA ASP A 61 -19.78 -11.68 -18.73
C ASP A 61 -19.94 -11.99 -17.22
N THR A 62 -19.24 -11.25 -16.37
CA THR A 62 -19.20 -11.49 -14.92
C THR A 62 -19.30 -10.17 -14.17
N ILE A 63 -20.26 -10.06 -13.26
CA ILE A 63 -20.38 -8.94 -12.33
C ILE A 63 -19.99 -9.44 -10.94
N ILE A 64 -19.12 -8.70 -10.25
CA ILE A 64 -18.74 -9.01 -8.87
C ILE A 64 -19.24 -7.85 -8.00
N THR A 65 -20.27 -8.12 -7.20
CA THR A 65 -20.82 -7.11 -6.29
C THR A 65 -20.19 -7.22 -4.91
N THR A 66 -20.09 -6.10 -4.21
CA THR A 66 -19.74 -6.04 -2.79
C THR A 66 -20.68 -5.10 -2.05
N GLY A 67 -21.31 -5.60 -0.98
CA GLY A 67 -22.32 -4.90 -0.20
C GLY A 67 -23.76 -5.38 -0.45
N GLY A 68 -24.70 -4.92 0.38
CA GLY A 68 -26.14 -5.21 0.28
C GLY A 68 -26.55 -6.66 0.58
N LEU A 69 -25.77 -7.40 1.41
CA LEU A 69 -26.06 -8.77 1.84
C LEU A 69 -26.52 -8.86 3.32
N GLY A 70 -26.64 -7.76 4.03
CA GLY A 70 -27.06 -7.71 5.39
C GLY A 70 -28.53 -8.07 5.61
N PRO A 71 -29.02 -8.00 6.87
CA PRO A 71 -30.39 -8.35 7.22
C PRO A 71 -31.38 -7.19 7.09
N THR A 72 -30.93 -6.00 6.69
CA THR A 72 -31.77 -4.81 6.66
C THR A 72 -32.63 -4.73 5.38
N LYS A 73 -33.58 -3.80 5.34
CA LYS A 73 -34.50 -3.69 4.20
C LYS A 73 -33.85 -3.15 2.92
N ASP A 74 -32.79 -2.41 3.06
CA ASP A 74 -31.95 -1.81 2.02
C ASP A 74 -30.88 -2.77 1.47
N ASP A 75 -30.62 -3.88 2.16
CA ASP A 75 -29.76 -4.97 1.64
C ASP A 75 -30.54 -5.76 0.57
N LEU A 76 -30.38 -5.41 -0.70
CA LEU A 76 -31.19 -5.94 -1.81
C LEU A 76 -30.37 -6.71 -2.84
N SER A 77 -29.05 -6.80 -2.71
CA SER A 77 -28.16 -7.29 -3.76
C SER A 77 -28.51 -8.69 -4.25
N LYS A 78 -28.79 -9.63 -3.37
CA LYS A 78 -29.07 -11.02 -3.74
C LYS A 78 -30.48 -11.22 -4.31
N GLU A 79 -31.50 -10.52 -3.78
CA GLU A 79 -32.85 -10.55 -4.30
C GLU A 79 -32.91 -9.99 -5.72
N LEU A 80 -32.18 -8.90 -5.98
CA LEU A 80 -32.13 -8.27 -7.30
C LEU A 80 -31.31 -9.09 -8.30
N ALA A 81 -30.23 -9.73 -7.87
CA ALA A 81 -29.47 -10.64 -8.71
C ALA A 81 -30.30 -11.89 -9.10
N ALA A 82 -31.03 -12.47 -8.12
CA ALA A 82 -31.96 -13.56 -8.38
C ALA A 82 -33.08 -13.14 -9.34
N LYS A 83 -33.68 -11.99 -9.11
CA LYS A 83 -34.70 -11.40 -9.99
C LYS A 83 -34.17 -11.17 -11.41
N TYR A 84 -32.96 -10.68 -11.55
CA TYR A 84 -32.32 -10.43 -12.84
C TYR A 84 -32.19 -11.69 -13.70
N PHE A 85 -31.89 -12.81 -13.05
CA PHE A 85 -31.79 -14.11 -13.71
C PHE A 85 -33.08 -14.94 -13.67
N ASN A 86 -34.22 -14.35 -13.25
CA ASN A 86 -35.48 -15.04 -13.07
C ASN A 86 -35.43 -16.28 -12.19
N MET A 87 -34.63 -16.23 -11.13
CA MET A 87 -34.46 -17.32 -10.16
C MET A 87 -35.38 -17.11 -8.96
N GLU A 88 -35.94 -18.19 -8.45
CA GLU A 88 -36.81 -18.15 -7.27
C GLU A 88 -35.99 -18.27 -5.98
N MET A 89 -36.27 -17.36 -5.04
CA MET A 89 -35.61 -17.35 -3.72
C MET A 89 -36.27 -18.40 -2.81
N CYS A 90 -35.49 -19.25 -2.18
CA CYS A 90 -35.95 -20.21 -1.20
C CYS A 90 -35.11 -20.16 0.09
N LEU A 91 -35.70 -20.55 1.20
CA LEU A 91 -34.98 -20.70 2.45
C LEU A 91 -34.02 -21.89 2.34
N ARG A 92 -32.77 -21.66 2.67
CA ARG A 92 -31.73 -22.68 2.75
C ARG A 92 -31.56 -23.10 4.21
N GLU A 93 -32.13 -24.25 4.58
CA GLU A 93 -32.14 -24.74 5.95
C GLU A 93 -30.72 -24.93 6.54
N GLU A 94 -29.76 -25.33 5.72
CA GLU A 94 -28.37 -25.44 6.11
C GLU A 94 -27.78 -24.11 6.56
N LEU A 95 -28.11 -23.01 5.86
CA LEU A 95 -27.63 -21.66 6.24
C LEU A 95 -28.33 -21.14 7.48
N LEU A 96 -29.59 -21.50 7.68
CA LEU A 96 -30.32 -21.14 8.88
C LEU A 96 -29.71 -21.82 10.13
N CYS A 97 -29.41 -23.10 10.04
CA CYS A 97 -28.70 -23.82 11.13
C CYS A 97 -27.34 -23.19 11.46
N ASP A 98 -26.54 -22.89 10.45
CA ASP A 98 -25.22 -22.25 10.64
C ASP A 98 -25.35 -20.88 11.30
N LEU A 99 -26.36 -20.10 10.89
CA LEU A 99 -26.63 -18.78 11.45
C LEU A 99 -27.09 -18.87 12.91
N GLU A 100 -28.01 -19.79 13.23
CA GLU A 100 -28.47 -20.03 14.61
C GLU A 100 -27.31 -20.46 15.51
N ASP A 101 -26.44 -21.32 15.02
CA ASP A 101 -25.23 -21.76 15.75
C ASP A 101 -24.25 -20.62 15.98
N TYR A 102 -24.09 -19.72 14.99
CA TYR A 102 -23.27 -18.53 15.14
C TYR A 102 -23.78 -17.63 16.27
N PHE A 103 -25.08 -17.35 16.30
CA PHE A 103 -25.70 -16.52 17.35
C PHE A 103 -25.56 -17.15 18.73
N LYS A 104 -25.81 -18.46 18.83
CA LYS A 104 -25.64 -19.23 20.10
C LYS A 104 -24.21 -19.17 20.61
N LYS A 105 -23.23 -19.44 19.77
CA LYS A 105 -21.78 -19.44 20.12
C LYS A 105 -21.31 -18.07 20.65
N ASN A 106 -21.88 -17.01 20.11
CA ASN A 106 -21.50 -15.64 20.50
C ASN A 106 -22.39 -15.04 21.60
N ASN A 107 -23.32 -15.81 22.18
CA ASN A 107 -24.31 -15.34 23.15
C ASN A 107 -25.10 -14.12 22.68
N LEU A 108 -25.48 -14.10 21.41
CA LEU A 108 -26.26 -13.06 20.76
C LEU A 108 -27.69 -13.55 20.50
N GLU A 109 -28.65 -12.64 20.51
CA GLU A 109 -30.04 -12.93 20.14
C GLU A 109 -30.21 -12.77 18.62
N MET A 110 -30.73 -13.83 17.97
CA MET A 110 -31.07 -13.78 16.55
C MET A 110 -32.45 -13.16 16.37
N THR A 111 -32.56 -12.14 15.53
CA THR A 111 -33.81 -11.48 15.19
C THR A 111 -34.40 -12.08 13.91
N GLU A 112 -35.73 -11.90 13.69
CA GLU A 112 -36.43 -12.46 12.53
C GLU A 112 -35.84 -11.99 11.17
N ASN A 113 -35.37 -10.74 11.10
CA ASN A 113 -34.73 -10.21 9.88
C ASN A 113 -33.42 -10.91 9.55
N ASN A 114 -32.71 -11.52 10.50
CA ASN A 114 -31.51 -12.28 10.19
C ASN A 114 -31.81 -13.47 9.28
N LYS A 115 -33.01 -14.05 9.34
CA LYS A 115 -33.40 -15.14 8.44
C LYS A 115 -33.34 -14.74 6.97
N LYS A 116 -33.51 -13.45 6.66
CA LYS A 116 -33.36 -12.94 5.31
C LYS A 116 -32.01 -13.36 4.70
N GLN A 117 -30.95 -13.42 5.49
CA GLN A 117 -29.61 -13.81 5.04
C GLN A 117 -29.51 -15.27 4.57
N CYS A 118 -30.50 -16.10 4.91
CA CYS A 118 -30.51 -17.53 4.55
C CYS A 118 -31.32 -17.83 3.27
N TYR A 119 -31.93 -16.83 2.62
CA TYR A 119 -32.67 -17.00 1.38
C TYR A 119 -31.75 -16.84 0.17
N PHE A 120 -31.69 -17.86 -0.69
CA PHE A 120 -30.95 -17.86 -1.96
C PHE A 120 -31.68 -18.71 -3.00
N PRO A 121 -31.44 -18.51 -4.30
CA PRO A 121 -31.89 -19.46 -5.31
C PRO A 121 -31.34 -20.87 -5.04
N LYS A 122 -32.13 -21.89 -5.43
CA LYS A 122 -31.73 -23.29 -5.26
C LYS A 122 -30.44 -23.61 -6.02
N GLU A 123 -30.26 -22.97 -7.17
CA GLU A 123 -29.14 -23.15 -8.09
C GLU A 123 -27.89 -22.36 -7.67
N ALA A 124 -28.03 -21.45 -6.70
CA ALA A 124 -26.90 -20.61 -6.25
C ALA A 124 -25.78 -21.43 -5.61
N ILE A 125 -24.56 -21.16 -5.99
CA ILE A 125 -23.36 -21.67 -5.32
C ILE A 125 -23.10 -20.77 -4.11
N ILE A 126 -23.28 -21.32 -2.92
CA ILE A 126 -23.10 -20.57 -1.68
C ILE A 126 -21.61 -20.42 -1.33
N LEU A 127 -21.23 -19.22 -0.92
CA LEU A 127 -19.89 -18.89 -0.44
C LEU A 127 -19.95 -18.70 1.07
N PRO A 128 -19.37 -19.63 1.87
CA PRO A 128 -19.41 -19.56 3.32
C PRO A 128 -18.73 -18.30 3.85
N ASN A 129 -19.33 -17.69 4.89
CA ASN A 129 -18.75 -16.56 5.61
C ASN A 129 -18.31 -16.99 7.02
N HIS A 130 -17.02 -17.19 7.21
CA HIS A 130 -16.47 -17.58 8.52
C HIS A 130 -16.19 -16.39 9.45
N ASN A 131 -16.27 -15.16 8.92
CA ASN A 131 -15.92 -13.92 9.63
C ASN A 131 -17.14 -13.02 9.89
N GLY A 132 -18.33 -13.46 9.50
CA GLY A 132 -19.59 -12.71 9.63
C GLY A 132 -20.82 -13.61 9.48
N THR A 133 -22.00 -12.98 9.33
CA THR A 133 -23.29 -13.69 9.27
C THR A 133 -23.88 -13.80 7.87
N ALA A 134 -23.41 -12.99 6.92
CA ALA A 134 -23.96 -12.93 5.57
C ALA A 134 -23.14 -13.82 4.62
N PRO A 135 -23.63 -14.98 4.18
CA PRO A 135 -22.95 -15.75 3.13
C PRO A 135 -22.99 -15.00 1.81
N GLY A 136 -21.97 -15.20 1.00
CA GLY A 136 -21.99 -14.78 -0.40
C GLY A 136 -22.61 -15.85 -1.30
N ALA A 137 -22.71 -15.55 -2.59
CA ALA A 137 -23.18 -16.53 -3.56
C ALA A 137 -22.67 -16.25 -4.97
N ILE A 138 -22.64 -17.28 -5.81
CA ILE A 138 -22.47 -17.15 -7.25
C ILE A 138 -23.77 -17.59 -7.91
N LEU A 139 -24.35 -16.70 -8.70
CA LEU A 139 -25.51 -16.98 -9.53
C LEU A 139 -25.05 -17.07 -10.99
N GLU A 140 -25.37 -18.17 -11.65
CA GLU A 140 -25.07 -18.41 -13.07
C GLU A 140 -26.35 -18.27 -13.89
N GLY A 141 -26.36 -17.31 -14.79
CA GLY A 141 -27.45 -17.09 -15.72
C GLY A 141 -27.16 -17.65 -17.12
N GLU A 142 -28.04 -17.40 -18.07
CA GLU A 142 -27.87 -17.77 -19.47
C GLU A 142 -26.66 -17.03 -20.11
N ASN A 143 -26.18 -17.58 -21.23
CA ASN A 143 -25.10 -16.99 -22.03
C ASN A 143 -23.78 -16.76 -21.24
N ASN A 144 -23.46 -17.63 -20.30
CA ASN A 144 -22.29 -17.53 -19.43
C ASN A 144 -22.23 -16.25 -18.56
N LYS A 145 -23.36 -15.58 -18.35
CA LYS A 145 -23.45 -14.46 -17.44
C LYS A 145 -23.40 -14.93 -15.99
N ARG A 146 -22.67 -14.19 -15.13
CA ARG A 146 -22.53 -14.52 -13.71
C ARG A 146 -22.64 -13.26 -12.86
N ILE A 147 -23.30 -13.41 -11.70
CA ILE A 147 -23.24 -12.41 -10.65
C ILE A 147 -22.64 -13.08 -9.41
N ILE A 148 -21.54 -12.55 -8.90
CA ILE A 148 -20.86 -12.99 -7.69
C ILE A 148 -21.18 -11.98 -6.61
N LEU A 149 -21.81 -12.42 -5.54
CA LEU A 149 -22.30 -11.60 -4.45
C LEU A 149 -21.37 -11.74 -3.24
N LEU A 150 -20.76 -10.64 -2.81
CA LEU A 150 -19.83 -10.58 -1.69
C LEU A 150 -20.28 -9.58 -0.64
N PRO A 151 -19.96 -9.81 0.66
CA PRO A 151 -20.30 -8.88 1.73
C PRO A 151 -19.54 -7.55 1.61
N GLY A 152 -20.03 -6.51 2.30
CA GLY A 152 -19.41 -5.18 2.34
C GLY A 152 -18.13 -5.10 3.17
N PRO A 153 -18.06 -5.62 4.41
CA PRO A 153 -16.88 -5.50 5.24
C PRO A 153 -15.65 -6.22 4.64
N PRO A 154 -14.49 -5.53 4.47
CA PRO A 154 -13.28 -6.14 3.88
C PRO A 154 -12.85 -7.43 4.57
N ARG A 155 -12.90 -7.47 5.91
CA ARG A 155 -12.54 -8.66 6.72
C ARG A 155 -13.36 -9.92 6.38
N GLU A 156 -14.54 -9.75 5.79
CA GLU A 156 -15.44 -10.84 5.36
C GLU A 156 -15.26 -11.13 3.88
N MET A 157 -15.21 -10.06 3.06
CA MET A 157 -15.15 -10.12 1.61
C MET A 157 -13.81 -10.71 1.09
N GLU A 158 -12.68 -10.24 1.61
CA GLU A 158 -11.35 -10.66 1.12
C GLU A 158 -11.09 -12.16 1.29
N PRO A 159 -11.30 -12.78 2.49
CA PRO A 159 -11.14 -14.22 2.65
C PRO A 159 -12.15 -15.02 1.82
N MET A 160 -13.39 -14.54 1.71
CA MET A 160 -14.43 -15.20 0.91
C MET A 160 -14.04 -15.21 -0.56
N PHE A 161 -13.56 -14.10 -1.10
CA PHE A 161 -13.08 -14.02 -2.48
C PHE A 161 -11.89 -14.96 -2.70
N THR A 162 -10.87 -14.86 -1.87
CA THR A 162 -9.64 -15.64 -2.01
C THR A 162 -9.88 -17.15 -1.92
N ASN A 163 -10.68 -17.58 -0.94
CA ASN A 163 -10.85 -19.01 -0.66
C ASN A 163 -11.88 -19.69 -1.56
N HIS A 164 -12.85 -18.95 -2.09
CA HIS A 164 -13.99 -19.54 -2.82
C HIS A 164 -14.14 -19.01 -4.25
N VAL A 165 -14.00 -17.69 -4.47
CA VAL A 165 -14.18 -17.10 -5.81
C VAL A 165 -12.97 -17.33 -6.69
N VAL A 166 -11.76 -17.19 -6.17
CA VAL A 166 -10.52 -17.46 -6.92
C VAL A 166 -10.49 -18.86 -7.49
N PRO A 167 -10.73 -19.94 -6.70
CA PRO A 167 -10.78 -21.32 -7.24
C PRO A 167 -11.91 -21.54 -8.26
N TYR A 168 -13.03 -20.83 -8.10
CA TYR A 168 -14.12 -20.91 -9.06
C TYR A 168 -13.75 -20.25 -10.39
N LEU A 169 -13.25 -19.02 -10.36
CA LEU A 169 -12.90 -18.25 -11.55
C LEU A 169 -11.71 -18.84 -12.31
N SER A 170 -10.75 -19.46 -11.60
CA SER A 170 -9.60 -20.14 -12.23
C SER A 170 -9.98 -21.25 -13.21
N LYS A 171 -11.21 -21.80 -13.11
CA LYS A 171 -11.71 -22.81 -14.05
C LYS A 171 -12.02 -22.24 -15.45
N PHE A 172 -12.13 -20.93 -15.56
CA PHE A 172 -12.52 -20.21 -16.79
C PHE A 172 -11.39 -19.38 -17.39
N THR A 173 -10.16 -19.51 -16.86
CA THR A 173 -8.98 -18.79 -17.35
C THR A 173 -7.96 -19.77 -17.86
N ASP A 174 -7.51 -19.57 -19.11
CA ASP A 174 -6.47 -20.39 -19.76
C ASP A 174 -5.05 -19.83 -19.53
N SER A 175 -4.92 -18.80 -18.70
CA SER A 175 -3.67 -18.12 -18.46
C SER A 175 -3.70 -17.41 -17.10
N VAL A 176 -2.51 -17.24 -16.52
CA VAL A 176 -2.29 -16.48 -15.31
C VAL A 176 -1.53 -15.19 -15.63
N LEU A 177 -1.80 -14.13 -14.87
CA LEU A 177 -0.96 -12.93 -14.84
C LEU A 177 -0.11 -12.97 -13.57
N VAL A 178 1.19 -12.80 -13.75
CA VAL A 178 2.12 -12.62 -12.63
C VAL A 178 2.69 -11.22 -12.72
N SER A 179 2.69 -10.51 -11.60
CA SER A 179 3.27 -9.18 -11.52
C SER A 179 4.43 -9.16 -10.53
N LYS A 180 5.51 -8.49 -10.91
CA LYS A 180 6.61 -8.15 -10.02
C LYS A 180 6.70 -6.63 -9.88
N ILE A 181 6.81 -6.16 -8.65
CA ILE A 181 6.90 -4.73 -8.34
C ILE A 181 8.32 -4.42 -7.88
N LEU A 182 8.95 -3.45 -8.52
CA LEU A 182 10.22 -2.88 -8.10
C LEU A 182 9.98 -1.49 -7.51
N ARG A 183 10.52 -1.25 -6.32
CA ARG A 183 10.40 0.00 -5.58
C ARG A 183 11.60 0.89 -5.90
N VAL A 184 11.35 2.11 -6.39
CA VAL A 184 12.39 3.02 -6.89
C VAL A 184 12.38 4.33 -6.11
N PHE A 185 13.56 4.75 -5.63
CA PHE A 185 13.75 6.01 -4.93
C PHE A 185 15.07 6.70 -5.36
N GLY A 186 15.14 8.04 -5.21
CA GLY A 186 16.35 8.82 -5.47
C GLY A 186 16.55 9.22 -6.94
N ILE A 187 15.59 8.94 -7.80
CA ILE A 187 15.55 9.37 -9.20
C ILE A 187 14.22 10.04 -9.49
N GLY A 188 14.23 11.13 -10.28
CA GLY A 188 13.00 11.78 -10.73
C GLY A 188 12.25 10.94 -11.76
N GLU A 189 10.90 11.04 -11.76
CA GLU A 189 10.02 10.27 -12.65
C GLU A 189 10.41 10.40 -14.13
N SER A 190 10.61 11.62 -14.62
CA SER A 190 11.02 11.87 -16.02
C SER A 190 12.36 11.21 -16.38
N LYS A 191 13.34 11.25 -15.48
CA LYS A 191 14.64 10.60 -15.73
C LYS A 191 14.54 9.08 -15.65
N MET A 192 13.67 8.56 -14.79
CA MET A 192 13.40 7.13 -14.74
C MET A 192 12.73 6.67 -16.03
N ASP A 193 11.72 7.43 -16.50
CA ASP A 193 11.00 7.18 -17.74
C ASP A 193 11.98 7.14 -18.94
N ASP A 194 12.86 8.13 -19.06
CA ASP A 194 13.91 8.15 -20.09
C ASP A 194 14.79 6.89 -20.07
N LEU A 195 15.09 6.34 -18.88
CA LEU A 195 15.95 5.17 -18.76
C LEU A 195 15.27 3.85 -19.12
N VAL A 196 13.93 3.80 -19.08
CA VAL A 196 13.15 2.57 -19.30
C VAL A 196 12.11 2.70 -20.42
N CYS A 197 12.06 3.84 -21.13
CA CYS A 197 11.01 4.15 -22.12
C CYS A 197 10.84 3.06 -23.19
N ASP A 198 11.94 2.50 -23.71
CA ASP A 198 11.91 1.41 -24.69
C ASP A 198 11.34 0.09 -24.13
N LEU A 199 11.33 -0.07 -22.80
CA LEU A 199 10.77 -1.23 -22.13
C LEU A 199 9.26 -1.09 -21.88
N LEU A 200 8.73 0.15 -21.90
CA LEU A 200 7.30 0.42 -21.67
C LEU A 200 6.43 0.00 -22.86
N ASP A 201 6.99 -0.06 -24.05
CA ASP A 201 6.30 -0.47 -25.28
C ASP A 201 6.18 -2.00 -25.42
N ASN A 202 6.77 -2.76 -24.49
CA ASN A 202 6.76 -4.23 -24.55
C ASN A 202 5.37 -4.79 -24.22
N GLU A 203 4.86 -5.70 -25.07
CA GLU A 203 3.51 -6.24 -24.93
C GLU A 203 3.39 -7.34 -23.86
N ASN A 204 4.43 -8.18 -23.72
CA ASN A 204 4.47 -9.25 -22.71
C ASN A 204 5.92 -9.66 -22.41
N PRO A 205 6.45 -9.38 -21.20
CA PRO A 205 5.79 -8.73 -20.08
C PRO A 205 5.61 -7.22 -20.32
N THR A 206 4.52 -6.65 -19.85
CA THR A 206 4.34 -5.18 -19.80
C THR A 206 5.12 -4.59 -18.64
N VAL A 207 5.58 -3.34 -18.81
CA VAL A 207 6.23 -2.54 -17.76
C VAL A 207 5.43 -1.26 -17.59
N ALA A 208 5.04 -0.92 -16.37
CA ALA A 208 4.29 0.30 -16.09
C ALA A 208 4.82 1.03 -14.85
N PRO A 209 5.18 2.32 -14.97
CA PRO A 209 5.53 3.16 -13.85
C PRO A 209 4.27 3.68 -13.14
N TYR A 210 4.32 3.77 -11.81
CA TYR A 210 3.27 4.38 -10.99
C TYR A 210 3.92 5.29 -9.96
N ALA A 211 3.68 6.59 -10.05
CA ALA A 211 4.07 7.54 -9.03
C ALA A 211 3.26 7.31 -7.76
N LYS A 212 3.95 7.22 -6.63
CA LYS A 212 3.36 7.22 -5.30
C LYS A 212 3.72 8.53 -4.59
N ASN A 213 3.19 8.73 -3.39
CA ASN A 213 3.43 9.97 -2.64
C ASN A 213 4.92 10.24 -2.35
N ILE A 214 5.73 9.19 -2.21
CA ILE A 214 7.09 9.26 -1.70
C ILE A 214 8.10 8.64 -2.68
N ASP A 215 7.71 7.60 -3.40
CA ASP A 215 8.55 6.83 -4.31
C ASP A 215 7.84 6.57 -5.65
N VAL A 216 8.52 5.87 -6.54
CA VAL A 216 7.95 5.37 -7.79
C VAL A 216 8.02 3.85 -7.76
N ILE A 217 7.01 3.19 -8.28
CA ILE A 217 7.04 1.75 -8.50
C ILE A 217 7.07 1.45 -9.99
N LEU A 218 7.85 0.44 -10.38
CA LEU A 218 7.77 -0.18 -11.69
C LEU A 218 7.12 -1.55 -11.52
N ARG A 219 5.98 -1.75 -12.18
CA ARG A 219 5.31 -3.05 -12.22
C ARG A 219 5.64 -3.73 -13.53
N ILE A 220 6.19 -4.93 -13.45
CA ILE A 220 6.44 -5.84 -14.58
C ILE A 220 5.34 -6.89 -14.52
N THR A 221 4.51 -7.03 -15.54
CA THR A 221 3.41 -8.00 -15.56
C THR A 221 3.50 -8.87 -16.79
N ALA A 222 3.61 -10.19 -16.59
CA ALA A 222 3.61 -11.17 -17.66
C ALA A 222 2.35 -12.04 -17.64
N LYS A 223 1.85 -12.36 -18.84
CA LYS A 223 0.84 -13.37 -19.09
C LYS A 223 1.52 -14.66 -19.50
N GLY A 224 1.27 -15.74 -18.76
CA GLY A 224 1.74 -17.09 -19.06
C GLY A 224 0.62 -18.12 -18.93
N LYS A 225 0.83 -19.33 -19.45
CA LYS A 225 -0.10 -20.46 -19.22
C LYS A 225 -0.12 -20.90 -17.76
N ASP A 226 0.98 -20.69 -17.05
CA ASP A 226 1.16 -20.94 -15.64
C ASP A 226 2.13 -19.92 -15.03
N LYS A 227 2.25 -19.96 -13.70
CA LYS A 227 3.11 -19.04 -12.95
C LYS A 227 4.58 -19.14 -13.37
N GLU A 228 5.07 -20.36 -13.63
CA GLU A 228 6.48 -20.61 -13.99
C GLU A 228 6.83 -19.96 -15.35
N GLU A 229 5.95 -20.08 -16.34
CA GLU A 229 6.14 -19.42 -17.64
C GLU A 229 6.12 -17.91 -17.51
N ALA A 230 5.17 -17.35 -16.76
CA ALA A 230 5.09 -15.90 -16.53
C ALA A 230 6.35 -15.37 -15.80
N GLU A 231 6.84 -16.06 -14.78
CA GLU A 231 8.09 -15.71 -14.09
C GLU A 231 9.31 -15.74 -15.01
N LYS A 232 9.38 -16.74 -15.92
CA LYS A 232 10.45 -16.82 -16.94
C LYS A 232 10.44 -15.64 -17.92
N LEU A 233 9.25 -15.10 -18.22
CA LEU A 233 9.12 -13.90 -19.05
C LEU A 233 9.55 -12.64 -18.29
N ILE A 234 9.22 -12.54 -16.99
CA ILE A 234 9.57 -11.40 -16.14
C ILE A 234 11.08 -11.29 -15.92
N ALA A 235 11.77 -12.40 -15.69
CA ALA A 235 13.16 -12.42 -15.25
C ALA A 235 14.15 -11.61 -16.14
N PRO A 236 14.16 -11.74 -17.49
CA PRO A 236 15.05 -10.94 -18.32
C PRO A 236 14.72 -9.45 -18.27
N MET A 237 13.44 -9.09 -18.22
CA MET A 237 12.98 -7.70 -18.12
C MET A 237 13.41 -7.08 -16.79
N GLU A 238 13.20 -7.77 -15.70
CA GLU A 238 13.66 -7.34 -14.38
C GLU A 238 15.17 -7.13 -14.34
N LYS A 239 15.94 -8.06 -14.90
CA LYS A 239 17.41 -7.95 -14.96
C LYS A 239 17.86 -6.71 -15.71
N GLU A 240 17.22 -6.38 -16.82
CA GLU A 240 17.53 -5.18 -17.59
C GLU A 240 17.15 -3.89 -16.83
N ILE A 241 15.99 -3.86 -16.20
CA ILE A 241 15.56 -2.73 -15.37
C ILE A 241 16.53 -2.50 -14.20
N ARG A 242 16.93 -3.56 -13.51
CA ARG A 242 17.90 -3.48 -12.42
C ARG A 242 19.26 -2.96 -12.88
N LYS A 243 19.71 -3.38 -14.05
CA LYS A 243 20.96 -2.88 -14.65
C LYS A 243 20.90 -1.37 -14.92
N ARG A 244 19.76 -0.85 -15.41
CA ARG A 244 19.59 0.57 -15.75
C ARG A 244 19.38 1.46 -14.52
N LEU A 245 18.62 1.01 -13.54
CA LEU A 245 18.27 1.81 -12.38
C LEU A 245 19.22 1.61 -11.18
N GLY A 246 19.94 0.49 -11.12
CA GLY A 246 20.95 0.20 -10.10
C GLY A 246 20.43 0.43 -8.66
N ASP A 247 21.24 1.15 -7.88
CA ASP A 247 20.95 1.45 -6.47
C ASP A 247 19.69 2.29 -6.23
N ASN A 248 19.04 2.80 -7.29
CA ASN A 248 17.75 3.48 -7.13
C ASN A 248 16.61 2.49 -6.84
N ILE A 249 16.77 1.20 -7.15
CA ILE A 249 15.83 0.16 -6.71
C ILE A 249 16.19 -0.22 -5.26
N TYR A 250 15.26 0.08 -4.34
CA TYR A 250 15.50 -0.17 -2.93
C TYR A 250 14.79 -1.42 -2.39
N GLY A 251 13.82 -1.96 -3.13
CA GLY A 251 13.04 -3.10 -2.69
C GLY A 251 12.13 -3.70 -3.75
N GLU A 252 11.43 -4.75 -3.36
CA GLU A 252 10.47 -5.49 -4.18
C GLU A 252 9.12 -5.62 -3.46
N GLY A 253 8.02 -5.68 -4.22
CA GLY A 253 6.68 -5.85 -3.67
C GLY A 253 6.17 -4.62 -2.91
N GLU A 254 5.52 -4.86 -1.80
CA GLU A 254 4.90 -3.80 -0.96
C GLU A 254 5.85 -3.31 0.15
N VAL A 255 7.13 -3.69 0.11
CA VAL A 255 8.12 -3.27 1.10
C VAL A 255 8.30 -1.75 1.11
N THR A 256 8.48 -1.18 2.28
CA THR A 256 8.77 0.24 2.47
C THR A 256 10.26 0.50 2.69
N LEU A 257 10.71 1.74 2.53
CA LEU A 257 12.12 2.08 2.71
C LEU A 257 12.56 1.91 4.17
N GLU A 258 11.69 2.25 5.12
CA GLU A 258 11.96 2.04 6.54
C GLU A 258 12.07 0.56 6.91
N GLU A 259 11.29 -0.31 6.28
CA GLU A 259 11.43 -1.77 6.50
C GLU A 259 12.77 -2.27 5.98
N VAL A 260 13.20 -1.83 4.81
CA VAL A 260 14.52 -2.20 4.25
C VAL A 260 15.64 -1.71 5.15
N VAL A 261 15.61 -0.45 5.58
CA VAL A 261 16.63 0.14 6.46
C VAL A 261 16.62 -0.54 7.84
N GLY A 262 15.44 -0.74 8.42
CA GLY A 262 15.29 -1.40 9.72
C GLY A 262 15.87 -2.82 9.70
N LYS A 263 15.54 -3.59 8.65
CA LYS A 263 16.08 -4.93 8.43
C LYS A 263 17.62 -4.91 8.33
N LEU A 264 18.18 -4.01 7.51
CA LEU A 264 19.65 -3.89 7.36
C LEU A 264 20.34 -3.55 8.68
N LEU A 265 19.76 -2.64 9.47
CA LEU A 265 20.30 -2.26 10.78
C LEU A 265 20.33 -3.45 11.75
N VAL A 266 19.21 -4.20 11.83
CA VAL A 266 19.10 -5.35 12.73
C VAL A 266 19.99 -6.51 12.27
N ASP A 267 19.96 -6.89 11.00
CA ASP A 267 20.75 -7.99 10.46
C ASP A 267 22.25 -7.76 10.64
N LYS A 268 22.71 -6.51 10.44
CA LYS A 268 24.12 -6.12 10.58
C LYS A 268 24.49 -5.69 12.02
N LYS A 269 23.54 -5.70 12.95
CA LYS A 269 23.71 -5.26 14.35
C LYS A 269 24.32 -3.86 14.46
N MET A 270 23.89 -2.96 13.57
CA MET A 270 24.37 -1.59 13.51
C MET A 270 23.51 -0.69 14.39
N THR A 271 24.03 -0.37 15.58
CA THR A 271 23.33 0.55 16.49
C THR A 271 23.25 1.96 15.93
N VAL A 272 22.09 2.60 16.06
CA VAL A 272 21.78 3.91 15.48
C VAL A 272 21.15 4.86 16.49
N SER A 273 21.47 6.15 16.34
CA SER A 273 20.83 7.26 17.07
C SER A 273 20.57 8.44 16.13
N THR A 274 19.58 9.27 16.46
CA THR A 274 19.17 10.42 15.63
C THR A 274 19.19 11.73 16.41
N ALA A 275 19.66 12.80 15.77
CA ALA A 275 19.62 14.18 16.26
C ALA A 275 18.87 15.07 15.26
N GLU A 276 17.64 15.39 15.55
CA GLU A 276 16.75 16.04 14.60
C GLU A 276 16.45 17.49 15.00
N SER A 277 16.46 18.38 13.99
CA SER A 277 16.00 19.75 14.13
C SER A 277 14.77 19.97 13.25
N CYS A 278 14.92 20.24 11.95
CA CYS A 278 13.81 20.57 11.06
C CYS A 278 12.83 19.40 10.83
N THR A 279 13.24 18.16 10.95
CA THR A 279 12.38 16.97 10.83
C THR A 279 11.60 16.67 12.12
N GLY A 280 12.09 17.12 13.28
CA GLY A 280 11.34 17.12 14.54
C GLY A 280 10.92 15.73 15.03
N GLY A 281 11.81 14.74 14.94
CA GLY A 281 11.56 13.36 15.36
C GLY A 281 11.02 12.44 14.26
N MET A 282 10.86 12.94 13.02
CA MET A 282 10.28 12.16 11.93
C MET A 282 11.19 10.99 11.50
N VAL A 283 12.51 11.17 11.49
CA VAL A 283 13.46 10.08 11.16
C VAL A 283 13.40 8.99 12.23
N ALA A 284 13.44 9.38 13.51
CA ALA A 284 13.27 8.45 14.63
C ALA A 284 11.93 7.72 14.56
N SER A 285 10.84 8.47 14.42
CA SER A 285 9.47 7.92 14.34
C SER A 285 9.32 6.93 13.18
N THR A 286 9.92 7.18 12.04
CA THR A 286 9.86 6.27 10.88
C THR A 286 10.66 4.99 11.13
N LEU A 287 11.86 5.09 11.70
CA LEU A 287 12.68 3.92 12.02
C LEU A 287 12.00 2.99 13.03
N ILE A 288 11.31 3.54 14.04
CA ILE A 288 10.66 2.73 15.07
C ILE A 288 9.40 2.00 14.59
N ASN A 289 8.92 2.24 13.36
CA ASN A 289 7.86 1.44 12.75
C ASN A 289 8.31 0.00 12.44
N TYR A 290 9.63 -0.23 12.31
CA TYR A 290 10.15 -1.57 12.02
C TYR A 290 10.16 -2.45 13.29
N PRO A 291 9.45 -3.59 13.30
CA PRO A 291 9.45 -4.51 14.43
C PRO A 291 10.86 -5.06 14.71
N GLY A 292 11.31 -5.00 15.96
CA GLY A 292 12.64 -5.45 16.35
C GLY A 292 13.72 -4.35 16.30
N ILE A 293 13.43 -3.14 15.82
CA ILE A 293 14.39 -2.03 15.77
C ILE A 293 14.94 -1.64 17.14
N SER A 294 14.24 -1.96 18.23
CA SER A 294 14.67 -1.69 19.61
C SER A 294 16.01 -2.36 19.97
N GLU A 295 16.41 -3.38 19.23
CA GLU A 295 17.73 -4.00 19.43
C GLU A 295 18.89 -3.09 19.01
N VAL A 296 18.64 -2.16 18.10
CA VAL A 296 19.69 -1.32 17.48
C VAL A 296 19.42 0.17 17.56
N PHE A 297 18.17 0.63 17.74
CA PHE A 297 17.85 2.04 17.91
C PHE A 297 17.97 2.46 19.38
N MET A 298 19.00 3.26 19.71
CA MET A 298 19.34 3.57 21.09
C MET A 298 18.76 4.91 21.57
N GLU A 299 18.76 5.95 20.71
CA GLU A 299 18.31 7.29 21.11
C GLU A 299 17.81 8.10 19.91
N GLY A 300 16.70 8.83 20.11
CA GLY A 300 16.22 9.87 19.21
C GLY A 300 16.07 11.20 19.93
N ALA A 301 16.88 12.19 19.56
CA ALA A 301 16.89 13.51 20.19
C ALA A 301 16.38 14.60 19.24
N VAL A 302 15.38 15.38 19.67
CA VAL A 302 14.93 16.59 18.96
C VAL A 302 15.66 17.78 19.56
N THR A 303 16.74 18.21 18.92
CA THR A 303 17.57 19.32 19.35
C THR A 303 17.27 20.58 18.55
N TYR A 304 16.13 21.21 18.86
CA TYR A 304 15.56 22.27 18.05
C TYR A 304 16.26 23.63 18.21
N SER A 305 16.62 24.01 19.44
CA SER A 305 17.33 25.26 19.71
C SER A 305 18.85 25.11 19.61
N ASN A 306 19.56 26.24 19.43
CA ASN A 306 21.02 26.26 19.44
C ASN A 306 21.58 25.80 20.78
N GLU A 307 20.94 26.17 21.88
CA GLU A 307 21.33 25.75 23.22
C GLU A 307 21.30 24.22 23.39
N THR A 308 20.21 23.58 22.91
CA THR A 308 20.09 22.11 22.98
C THR A 308 21.11 21.41 22.07
N LYS A 309 21.44 22.00 20.91
CA LYS A 309 22.54 21.49 20.06
C LYS A 309 23.88 21.50 20.79
N MET A 310 24.20 22.60 21.46
CA MET A 310 25.45 22.69 22.25
C MET A 310 25.41 21.73 23.42
N LYS A 311 24.37 21.79 24.26
CA LYS A 311 24.33 21.05 25.52
C LYS A 311 24.22 19.53 25.32
N ARG A 312 23.39 19.11 24.37
CA ARG A 312 23.05 17.69 24.17
C ARG A 312 23.99 17.00 23.20
N LEU A 313 24.50 17.72 22.19
CA LEU A 313 25.27 17.12 21.09
C LEU A 313 26.74 17.58 21.07
N GLY A 314 27.10 18.59 21.88
CA GLY A 314 28.42 19.14 21.88
C GLY A 314 28.77 19.95 20.63
N VAL A 315 27.75 20.50 19.95
CA VAL A 315 27.96 21.45 18.84
C VAL A 315 28.66 22.68 19.42
N LYS A 316 29.72 23.13 18.77
CA LYS A 316 30.51 24.25 19.26
C LYS A 316 29.76 25.57 19.09
N LYS A 317 29.98 26.48 20.03
CA LYS A 317 29.42 27.82 19.98
C LYS A 317 29.92 28.57 18.75
N GLU A 318 31.21 28.47 18.47
CA GLU A 318 31.86 29.06 17.30
C GLU A 318 31.23 28.58 15.98
N THR A 319 30.91 27.27 15.89
CA THR A 319 30.24 26.69 14.71
C THR A 319 28.87 27.35 14.47
N LEU A 320 28.14 27.62 15.54
CA LEU A 320 26.82 28.27 15.45
C LEU A 320 26.92 29.77 15.16
N GLU A 321 27.96 30.44 15.65
CA GLU A 321 28.22 31.88 15.42
C GLU A 321 28.72 32.13 13.99
N ASP A 322 29.67 31.32 13.51
CA ASP A 322 30.35 31.53 12.22
C ASP A 322 29.51 30.99 11.04
N PHE A 323 28.88 29.81 11.19
CA PHE A 323 28.18 29.12 10.10
C PHE A 323 26.65 29.05 10.31
N GLY A 324 26.19 29.28 11.53
CA GLY A 324 24.78 29.15 11.90
C GLY A 324 24.33 27.70 12.06
N ALA A 325 23.11 27.53 12.61
CA ALA A 325 22.53 26.21 12.87
C ALA A 325 22.24 25.40 11.59
N VAL A 326 21.98 26.08 10.47
CA VAL A 326 21.74 25.44 9.16
C VAL A 326 23.02 25.53 8.34
N SER A 327 23.91 24.58 8.57
CA SER A 327 25.23 24.50 7.93
C SER A 327 25.74 23.06 7.88
N GLU A 328 26.74 22.81 7.06
CA GLU A 328 27.40 21.51 6.95
C GLU A 328 28.12 21.17 8.27
N GLU A 329 28.81 22.16 8.85
CA GLU A 329 29.56 22.05 10.09
C GLU A 329 28.66 21.65 11.24
N CYS A 330 27.53 22.33 11.39
CA CYS A 330 26.55 22.01 12.43
C CYS A 330 25.96 20.60 12.25
N ALA A 331 25.56 20.21 11.03
CA ALA A 331 25.06 18.87 10.75
C ALA A 331 26.09 17.77 11.07
N ARG A 332 27.37 18.02 10.74
CA ARG A 332 28.49 17.13 11.02
C ARG A 332 28.69 16.93 12.52
N GLU A 333 28.73 18.03 13.27
CA GLU A 333 28.89 17.98 14.71
C GLU A 333 27.69 17.35 15.41
N MET A 334 26.47 17.61 14.95
CA MET A 334 25.26 16.99 15.46
C MET A 334 25.27 15.45 15.28
N ALA A 335 25.63 14.95 14.08
CA ALA A 335 25.65 13.52 13.79
C ALA A 335 26.74 12.81 14.63
N LYS A 336 27.92 13.40 14.72
CA LYS A 336 29.01 12.86 15.52
C LYS A 336 28.69 12.91 17.02
N GLY A 337 28.06 14.00 17.48
CA GLY A 337 27.68 14.21 18.87
C GLY A 337 26.64 13.19 19.35
N ILE A 338 25.61 12.93 18.57
CA ILE A 338 24.58 11.97 18.97
C ILE A 338 25.13 10.53 18.98
N ALA A 339 25.93 10.14 17.99
CA ALA A 339 26.57 8.82 17.97
C ALA A 339 27.43 8.60 19.19
N LYS A 340 28.26 9.60 19.54
CA LYS A 340 29.15 9.55 20.70
C LYS A 340 28.36 9.44 22.01
N ASN A 341 27.35 10.28 22.19
CA ASN A 341 26.62 10.38 23.46
C ASN A 341 25.71 9.16 23.70
N ALA A 342 25.09 8.62 22.65
CA ALA A 342 24.30 7.40 22.73
C ALA A 342 25.14 6.11 22.66
N GLY A 343 26.46 6.22 22.41
CA GLY A 343 27.35 5.05 22.26
C GLY A 343 26.99 4.19 21.04
N THR A 344 26.48 4.79 19.95
CA THR A 344 26.05 4.07 18.75
C THR A 344 27.12 4.11 17.66
N ARG A 345 27.10 3.09 16.81
CA ARG A 345 27.95 3.05 15.61
C ARG A 345 27.50 4.07 14.56
N ILE A 346 26.17 4.35 14.50
CA ILE A 346 25.58 5.28 13.55
C ILE A 346 24.95 6.45 14.29
N GLY A 347 25.27 7.67 13.85
CA GLY A 347 24.59 8.90 14.25
C GLY A 347 24.05 9.63 13.03
N ILE A 348 22.76 9.93 13.06
CA ILE A 348 22.07 10.65 12.00
C ILE A 348 21.71 12.04 12.50
N SER A 349 21.93 13.08 11.68
CA SER A 349 21.44 14.42 12.00
C SER A 349 20.71 15.08 10.86
N THR A 350 19.78 15.99 11.21
CA THR A 350 19.09 16.85 10.26
C THR A 350 18.98 18.27 10.80
N THR A 351 19.39 19.25 10.00
CA THR A 351 19.20 20.68 10.30
C THR A 351 18.82 21.41 9.01
N GLY A 352 17.86 22.35 9.08
CA GLY A 352 17.38 23.01 7.85
C GLY A 352 16.23 23.99 8.08
N ILE A 353 15.83 24.64 7.00
CA ILE A 353 14.76 25.63 6.94
C ILE A 353 13.56 25.01 6.21
N ALA A 354 12.63 24.47 6.96
CA ALA A 354 11.45 23.81 6.38
C ALA A 354 10.38 24.79 5.87
N GLY A 355 10.44 26.07 6.27
CA GLY A 355 9.48 27.09 5.89
C GLY A 355 8.20 27.12 6.74
N PRO A 356 7.19 27.99 6.40
CA PRO A 356 7.21 28.91 5.24
C PRO A 356 8.16 30.11 5.40
N GLY A 357 8.54 30.46 6.61
CA GLY A 357 9.46 31.59 6.92
C GLY A 357 10.87 31.10 7.26
N GLY A 358 11.76 32.06 7.60
CA GLY A 358 13.13 31.81 8.09
C GLY A 358 14.18 31.60 7.00
N GLY A 359 13.81 31.71 5.71
CA GLY A 359 14.77 31.71 4.61
C GLY A 359 15.39 33.07 4.33
N THR A 360 16.61 33.06 3.80
CA THR A 360 17.35 34.20 3.22
C THR A 360 17.77 33.86 1.80
N GLU A 361 18.34 34.82 1.06
CA GLU A 361 18.91 34.52 -0.29
C GLU A 361 20.01 33.47 -0.22
N GLU A 362 20.87 33.50 0.79
CA GLU A 362 21.95 32.56 0.98
C GLU A 362 21.48 31.19 1.52
N LYS A 363 20.44 31.22 2.36
CA LYS A 363 19.85 30.03 2.99
C LYS A 363 18.34 30.00 2.74
N PRO A 364 17.90 29.60 1.54
CA PRO A 364 16.49 29.61 1.17
C PRO A 364 15.65 28.59 1.94
N VAL A 365 14.35 28.80 1.98
CA VAL A 365 13.39 27.79 2.43
C VAL A 365 13.56 26.52 1.60
N GLY A 366 13.61 25.38 2.27
CA GLY A 366 13.88 24.06 1.67
C GLY A 366 15.34 23.62 1.76
N LEU A 367 16.26 24.51 2.19
CA LEU A 367 17.63 24.12 2.45
C LEU A 367 17.74 23.24 3.69
N VAL A 368 18.33 22.07 3.53
CA VAL A 368 18.57 21.10 4.62
C VAL A 368 19.97 20.51 4.49
N TYR A 369 20.65 20.37 5.62
CA TYR A 369 21.85 19.57 5.77
C TYR A 369 21.53 18.33 6.61
N ALA A 370 21.96 17.18 6.13
CA ALA A 370 21.89 15.93 6.87
C ALA A 370 23.30 15.38 7.09
N GLY A 371 23.61 15.03 8.33
CA GLY A 371 24.86 14.37 8.71
C GLY A 371 24.63 12.88 8.96
N LEU A 372 25.60 12.07 8.53
CA LEU A 372 25.65 10.64 8.79
C LEU A 372 27.04 10.26 9.29
N CYS A 373 27.12 9.88 10.54
CA CYS A 373 28.32 9.35 11.18
C CYS A 373 28.23 7.83 11.22
N ILE A 374 29.19 7.12 10.67
CA ILE A 374 29.31 5.66 10.74
C ILE A 374 30.72 5.34 11.27
N ASP A 375 30.79 4.63 12.38
CA ASP A 375 32.04 4.23 13.03
C ASP A 375 33.05 5.42 13.18
N GLY A 376 32.51 6.60 13.54
CA GLY A 376 33.28 7.83 13.75
C GLY A 376 33.57 8.65 12.49
N ILE A 377 33.38 8.10 11.31
CA ILE A 377 33.51 8.82 10.03
C ILE A 377 32.21 9.54 9.71
N THR A 378 32.23 10.86 9.58
CA THR A 378 31.03 11.66 9.34
C THR A 378 31.03 12.28 7.96
N LYS A 379 29.99 11.99 7.20
CA LYS A 379 29.67 12.62 5.90
C LYS A 379 28.48 13.55 6.06
N VAL A 380 28.36 14.56 5.19
CA VAL A 380 27.21 15.47 5.15
C VAL A 380 26.68 15.56 3.73
N LYS A 381 25.35 15.61 3.60
CA LYS A 381 24.66 15.90 2.35
C LYS A 381 23.84 17.18 2.48
N LYS A 382 23.87 17.99 1.44
CA LYS A 382 23.07 19.20 1.28
C LYS A 382 21.89 18.91 0.35
N PHE A 383 20.69 19.30 0.77
CA PHE A 383 19.47 19.20 -0.02
C PHE A 383 18.84 20.58 -0.16
N ASN A 384 18.14 20.82 -1.26
CA ASN A 384 17.34 22.03 -1.47
C ASN A 384 16.00 21.65 -2.11
N PHE A 385 14.95 21.59 -1.28
CA PHE A 385 13.63 21.14 -1.67
C PHE A 385 12.70 22.33 -1.96
N LYS A 386 12.22 22.47 -3.20
CA LYS A 386 11.18 23.43 -3.56
C LYS A 386 9.81 22.82 -3.21
N ALA A 387 9.39 22.95 -1.95
CA ALA A 387 8.16 22.34 -1.46
C ALA A 387 7.63 23.04 -0.19
N ASP A 388 6.40 22.72 0.20
CA ASP A 388 5.84 23.13 1.48
C ASP A 388 6.57 22.46 2.67
N ARG A 389 6.35 23.00 3.87
CA ARG A 389 6.99 22.57 5.10
C ARG A 389 6.89 21.05 5.35
N GLN A 390 5.71 20.48 5.14
CA GLN A 390 5.50 19.06 5.40
C GLN A 390 6.29 18.20 4.39
N LYS A 391 6.24 18.57 3.12
CA LYS A 391 7.00 17.88 2.07
C LYS A 391 8.51 18.03 2.24
N VAL A 392 9.02 19.21 2.67
CA VAL A 392 10.45 19.36 3.00
C VAL A 392 10.88 18.38 4.07
N ARG A 393 10.12 18.25 5.16
CA ARG A 393 10.40 17.33 6.26
C ARG A 393 10.36 15.87 5.80
N THR A 394 9.30 15.47 5.09
CA THR A 394 9.13 14.10 4.57
C THR A 394 10.23 13.73 3.57
N ARG A 395 10.54 14.62 2.63
CA ARG A 395 11.62 14.41 1.66
C ARG A 395 12.99 14.32 2.34
N THR A 396 13.23 15.12 3.37
CA THR A 396 14.46 15.03 4.17
C THR A 396 14.60 13.65 4.80
N MET A 397 13.56 13.21 5.50
CA MET A 397 13.54 11.90 6.15
C MET A 397 13.80 10.78 5.14
N MET A 398 13.09 10.74 4.03
CA MET A 398 13.25 9.72 3.00
C MET A 398 14.65 9.70 2.38
N ASN A 399 15.21 10.89 2.05
CA ASN A 399 16.57 10.98 1.51
C ASN A 399 17.64 10.54 2.51
N VAL A 400 17.41 10.78 3.79
CA VAL A 400 18.31 10.33 4.86
C VAL A 400 18.26 8.81 5.01
N LEU A 401 17.06 8.21 4.97
CA LEU A 401 16.90 6.76 5.03
C LEU A 401 17.50 6.06 3.80
N ASP A 402 17.27 6.57 2.59
CA ASP A 402 17.88 6.01 1.38
C ASP A 402 19.42 6.13 1.40
N TRP A 403 19.91 7.26 1.90
CA TRP A 403 21.36 7.40 2.07
C TRP A 403 21.93 6.41 3.07
N LEU A 404 21.26 6.23 4.20
CA LEU A 404 21.65 5.23 5.20
C LEU A 404 21.63 3.81 4.60
N ARG A 405 20.57 3.44 3.88
CA ARG A 405 20.48 2.16 3.16
C ARG A 405 21.70 1.92 2.29
N ARG A 406 22.01 2.88 1.40
CA ARG A 406 23.13 2.77 0.46
C ARG A 406 24.48 2.66 1.15
N GLU A 407 24.68 3.28 2.31
CA GLU A 407 25.91 3.11 3.07
C GLU A 407 25.93 1.76 3.81
N LEU A 408 24.81 1.30 4.35
CA LEU A 408 24.70 -0.02 4.98
C LEU A 408 24.92 -1.18 4.00
N GLU A 409 24.45 -1.07 2.78
CA GLU A 409 24.66 -2.08 1.72
C GLU A 409 26.12 -2.26 1.33
N LYS A 410 26.99 -1.29 1.62
CA LYS A 410 28.44 -1.35 1.36
C LYS A 410 29.23 -1.97 2.52
N ILE A 411 28.59 -2.16 3.65
CA ILE A 411 29.21 -2.77 4.84
C ILE A 411 28.95 -4.28 4.74
N ASP A 412 29.97 -5.08 4.83
CA ASP A 412 29.90 -6.55 4.82
C ASP A 412 29.28 -7.12 6.12
#